data_97211cb7c8f5dbac2fa806749cf3c2da
#
_entry.id   97211cb7c8f5dbac2fa806749cf3c2da
#
_cell.length_a   1.000
_cell.length_b   1.000
_cell.length_c   1.000
_cell.angle_alpha   90.00
_cell.angle_beta   90.00
_cell.angle_gamma   90.00
#
_symmetry.space_group_name_H-M   'P 1'
#
loop_
_entity.id
_entity.type
_entity.pdbx_description
1 polymer ?
#
loop_
_entity_poly.entity_id
_entity_poly.type
_entity_poly.pdbx_seq_one_letter_code
_entity_poly.pdbx_strand_id
1 'polypeptide(L)'
;MFLKLRGAGHADGLALWRIVAWLMLLLAAYGCLQYAVHGEQVWGVLKQLPPGNADDASQLRKILAWDVGYFVVAFGVVVVCAGAILRQAWSRPALQIVSVLLALGWGVAGGLMLLSQWREFSQGIAMTNAQAPLDPASLQALDHVRRSFVIAMAAKAVAVPVLLWLAWWLGRPTVKAGFHQLRRPRPLR
;
A
#
# COMPACT_ATOMS: atom_id res chain seq x y z
N MET A 1 41.71 21.80 -25.05
CA MET A 1 41.02 20.52 -24.88
C MET A 1 40.34 20.55 -23.51
N PHE A 2 39.10 21.10 -23.45
CA PHE A 2 38.38 21.25 -22.17
C PHE A 2 37.42 20.06 -22.02
N LEU A 3 37.77 19.12 -21.13
CA LEU A 3 36.89 18.07 -20.65
C LEU A 3 35.77 18.70 -19.82
N LYS A 4 34.59 18.87 -20.44
CA LYS A 4 33.37 19.32 -19.79
C LYS A 4 32.92 18.19 -18.85
N LEU A 5 33.29 18.27 -17.58
CA LEU A 5 32.75 17.45 -16.47
C LEU A 5 31.25 17.70 -16.46
N ARG A 6 30.48 16.81 -17.08
CA ARG A 6 29.03 16.80 -17.13
C ARG A 6 28.55 16.38 -15.74
N GLY A 7 28.02 17.36 -15.03
CA GLY A 7 27.72 17.31 -13.61
C GLY A 7 26.98 16.07 -13.14
N ALA A 8 27.51 15.46 -12.11
CA ALA A 8 26.98 14.32 -11.34
C ALA A 8 25.63 14.60 -10.65
N GLY A 9 25.12 15.82 -10.67
CA GLY A 9 23.93 16.23 -9.92
C GLY A 9 22.56 15.75 -10.47
N HIS A 10 22.51 15.12 -11.67
CA HIS A 10 21.25 14.66 -12.25
C HIS A 10 21.00 13.15 -12.07
N ALA A 11 21.99 12.39 -11.61
CA ALA A 11 21.87 10.94 -11.44
C ALA A 11 21.06 10.56 -10.19
N ASP A 12 21.18 11.34 -9.12
CA ASP A 12 20.64 10.96 -7.80
C ASP A 12 19.11 11.07 -7.74
N GLY A 13 18.50 12.05 -8.38
CA GLY A 13 17.05 12.19 -8.42
C GLY A 13 16.34 11.10 -9.24
N LEU A 14 17.03 10.53 -10.24
CA LEU A 14 16.50 9.41 -11.03
C LEU A 14 16.56 8.06 -10.30
N ALA A 15 17.46 7.92 -9.35
CA ALA A 15 17.58 6.68 -8.55
C ALA A 15 16.50 6.57 -7.47
N LEU A 16 16.18 7.66 -6.77
CA LEU A 16 15.27 7.68 -5.63
C LEU A 16 13.84 7.25 -5.99
N TRP A 17 13.25 7.79 -7.04
CA TRP A 17 11.90 7.39 -7.46
C TRP A 17 11.81 5.91 -7.85
N ARG A 18 12.89 5.34 -8.40
CA ARG A 18 12.95 3.92 -8.73
C ARG A 18 12.96 3.06 -7.48
N ILE A 19 13.69 3.47 -6.44
CA ILE A 19 13.68 2.79 -5.14
C ILE A 19 12.27 2.78 -4.57
N VAL A 20 11.58 3.93 -4.59
CA VAL A 20 10.18 4.01 -4.13
C VAL A 20 9.27 3.11 -4.95
N ALA A 21 9.40 3.09 -6.28
CA ALA A 21 8.62 2.21 -7.15
C ALA A 21 8.89 0.72 -6.86
N TRP A 22 10.14 0.33 -6.58
CA TRP A 22 10.49 -1.03 -6.16
C TRP A 22 9.89 -1.39 -4.79
N LEU A 23 9.96 -0.49 -3.82
CA LEU A 23 9.34 -0.69 -2.50
C LEU A 23 7.82 -0.84 -2.62
N MET A 24 7.17 0.01 -3.42
CA MET A 24 5.74 -0.10 -3.69
C MET A 24 5.38 -1.43 -4.34
N LEU A 25 6.18 -1.88 -5.31
CA LEU A 25 5.98 -3.17 -5.98
C LEU A 25 6.08 -4.33 -4.99
N LEU A 26 7.12 -4.35 -4.14
CA LEU A 26 7.30 -5.41 -3.14
C LEU A 26 6.18 -5.42 -2.11
N LEU A 27 5.77 -4.25 -1.61
CA LEU A 27 4.65 -4.14 -0.67
C LEU A 27 3.32 -4.57 -1.29
N ALA A 28 3.07 -4.19 -2.54
CA ALA A 28 1.87 -4.59 -3.26
C ALA A 28 1.87 -6.09 -3.57
N ALA A 29 3.01 -6.68 -3.96
CA ALA A 29 3.15 -8.12 -4.18
C ALA A 29 2.92 -8.90 -2.87
N TYR A 30 3.47 -8.42 -1.76
CA TYR A 30 3.19 -8.98 -0.43
C TYR A 30 1.70 -8.90 -0.08
N GLY A 31 1.06 -7.75 -0.35
CA GLY A 31 -0.39 -7.59 -0.18
C GLY A 31 -1.20 -8.58 -1.02
N CYS A 32 -0.84 -8.80 -2.29
CA CYS A 32 -1.48 -9.82 -3.13
C CYS A 32 -1.39 -11.22 -2.50
N LEU A 33 -0.20 -11.59 -2.02
CA LEU A 33 0.00 -12.89 -1.38
C LEU A 33 -0.86 -13.03 -0.12
N GLN A 34 -0.87 -12.00 0.72
CA GLN A 34 -1.62 -11.98 1.98
C GLN A 34 -3.13 -12.13 1.76
N TYR A 35 -3.70 -11.36 0.80
CA TYR A 35 -5.13 -11.44 0.49
C TYR A 35 -5.50 -12.75 -0.24
N ALA A 36 -4.60 -13.32 -1.04
CA ALA A 36 -4.82 -14.64 -1.64
C ALA A 36 -4.92 -15.73 -0.57
N VAL A 37 -3.98 -15.76 0.40
CA VAL A 37 -3.97 -16.74 1.49
C VAL A 37 -5.20 -16.54 2.41
N HIS A 38 -5.53 -15.30 2.77
CA HIS A 38 -6.70 -15.02 3.60
C HIS A 38 -8.01 -15.41 2.89
N GLY A 39 -8.14 -15.08 1.61
CA GLY A 39 -9.31 -15.45 0.81
C GLY A 39 -9.46 -16.97 0.67
N GLU A 40 -8.35 -17.73 0.55
CA GLU A 40 -8.39 -19.19 0.55
C GLU A 40 -8.90 -19.75 1.89
N GLN A 41 -8.45 -19.19 3.01
CA GLN A 41 -8.93 -19.56 4.34
C GLN A 41 -10.43 -19.29 4.51
N VAL A 42 -10.89 -18.10 4.16
CA VAL A 42 -12.32 -17.72 4.21
C VAL A 42 -13.16 -18.63 3.32
N TRP A 43 -12.66 -18.95 2.12
CA TRP A 43 -13.32 -19.88 1.20
C TRP A 43 -13.39 -21.30 1.77
N GLY A 44 -12.35 -21.76 2.45
CA GLY A 44 -12.33 -23.05 3.16
C GLY A 44 -13.41 -23.13 4.23
N VAL A 45 -13.54 -22.09 5.06
CA VAL A 45 -14.58 -21.99 6.11
C VAL A 45 -15.97 -21.97 5.48
N LEU A 46 -16.17 -21.21 4.39
CA LEU A 46 -17.46 -21.12 3.70
C LEU A 46 -17.93 -22.48 3.15
N LYS A 47 -17.01 -23.32 2.69
CA LYS A 47 -17.34 -24.68 2.19
C LYS A 47 -17.74 -25.65 3.30
N GLN A 48 -17.29 -25.42 4.52
CA GLN A 48 -17.56 -26.29 5.67
C GLN A 48 -18.80 -25.85 6.46
N LEU A 49 -19.44 -24.73 6.07
CA LEU A 49 -20.60 -24.19 6.77
C LEU A 49 -21.81 -25.11 6.57
N PRO A 50 -22.53 -25.50 7.67
CA PRO A 50 -23.74 -26.31 7.55
C PRO A 50 -24.85 -25.57 6.77
N PRO A 51 -25.66 -26.31 5.99
CA PRO A 51 -26.84 -25.75 5.33
C PRO A 51 -27.84 -25.30 6.40
N GLY A 52 -27.99 -24.02 6.64
CA GLY A 52 -28.87 -23.43 7.67
C GLY A 52 -28.35 -22.11 8.22
N ASN A 53 -27.03 -21.85 8.14
CA ASN A 53 -26.41 -20.62 8.61
C ASN A 53 -26.32 -19.57 7.49
N ALA A 54 -27.47 -19.13 6.96
CA ALA A 54 -27.52 -18.18 5.84
C ALA A 54 -26.86 -16.82 6.17
N ASP A 55 -26.98 -16.36 7.41
CA ASP A 55 -26.42 -15.08 7.87
C ASP A 55 -24.89 -15.13 7.91
N ASP A 56 -24.32 -16.18 8.48
CA ASP A 56 -22.86 -16.39 8.53
C ASP A 56 -22.28 -16.54 7.12
N ALA A 57 -22.96 -17.28 6.25
CA ALA A 57 -22.56 -17.43 4.85
C ALA A 57 -22.57 -16.08 4.11
N SER A 58 -23.55 -15.20 4.40
CA SER A 58 -23.62 -13.87 3.78
C SER A 58 -22.47 -12.97 4.23
N GLN A 59 -22.10 -13.03 5.51
CA GLN A 59 -20.96 -12.28 6.06
C GLN A 59 -19.63 -12.76 5.47
N LEU A 60 -19.40 -14.08 5.42
CA LEU A 60 -18.19 -14.64 4.81
C LEU A 60 -18.06 -14.29 3.32
N ARG A 61 -19.17 -14.28 2.57
CA ARG A 61 -19.16 -13.83 1.16
C ARG A 61 -18.80 -12.35 1.03
N LYS A 62 -19.24 -11.48 1.94
CA LYS A 62 -18.85 -10.06 1.97
C LYS A 62 -17.36 -9.91 2.24
N ILE A 63 -16.83 -10.65 3.21
CA ILE A 63 -15.38 -10.65 3.52
C ILE A 63 -14.59 -11.09 2.28
N LEU A 64 -14.98 -12.20 1.66
CA LEU A 64 -14.33 -12.71 0.46
C LEU A 64 -14.37 -11.70 -0.70
N ALA A 65 -15.51 -11.01 -0.90
CA ALA A 65 -15.62 -9.97 -1.90
C ALA A 65 -14.67 -8.80 -1.65
N TRP A 66 -14.47 -8.40 -0.40
CA TRP A 66 -13.47 -7.40 -0.01
C TRP A 66 -12.04 -7.88 -0.26
N ASP A 67 -11.71 -9.13 0.09
CA ASP A 67 -10.39 -9.72 -0.15
C ASP A 67 -10.05 -9.74 -1.65
N VAL A 68 -11.00 -10.17 -2.49
CA VAL A 68 -10.85 -10.13 -3.95
C VAL A 68 -10.67 -8.69 -4.45
N GLY A 69 -11.44 -7.74 -3.92
CA GLY A 69 -11.29 -6.31 -4.25
C GLY A 69 -9.90 -5.78 -3.93
N TYR A 70 -9.40 -6.04 -2.73
CA TYR A 70 -8.05 -5.64 -2.31
C TYR A 70 -6.96 -6.33 -3.12
N PHE A 71 -7.12 -7.63 -3.42
CA PHE A 71 -6.20 -8.36 -4.28
C PHE A 71 -6.09 -7.73 -5.67
N VAL A 72 -7.22 -7.41 -6.31
CA VAL A 72 -7.25 -6.78 -7.63
C VAL A 72 -6.58 -5.40 -7.61
N VAL A 73 -6.84 -4.59 -6.59
CA VAL A 73 -6.19 -3.29 -6.42
C VAL A 73 -4.68 -3.45 -6.23
N ALA A 74 -4.25 -4.34 -5.34
CA ALA A 74 -2.83 -4.61 -5.09
C ALA A 74 -2.12 -5.12 -6.36
N PHE A 75 -2.76 -6.04 -7.11
CA PHE A 75 -2.24 -6.51 -8.39
C PHE A 75 -2.13 -5.40 -9.43
N GLY A 76 -3.11 -4.50 -9.50
CA GLY A 76 -3.05 -3.30 -10.34
C GLY A 76 -1.84 -2.42 -10.01
N VAL A 77 -1.54 -2.23 -8.72
CA VAL A 77 -0.33 -1.50 -8.27
C VAL A 77 0.95 -2.21 -8.72
N VAL A 78 1.03 -3.55 -8.61
CA VAL A 78 2.18 -4.33 -9.11
C VAL A 78 2.40 -4.09 -10.60
N VAL A 79 1.34 -4.18 -11.42
CA VAL A 79 1.40 -3.98 -12.87
C VAL A 79 1.88 -2.56 -13.20
N VAL A 80 1.35 -1.54 -12.53
CA VAL A 80 1.74 -0.14 -12.74
C VAL A 80 3.18 0.11 -12.33
N CYS A 81 3.62 -0.41 -11.17
CA CYS A 81 5.01 -0.28 -10.71
C CYS A 81 5.99 -1.01 -11.64
N ALA A 82 5.67 -2.23 -12.09
CA ALA A 82 6.48 -2.97 -13.06
C ALA A 82 6.59 -2.20 -14.38
N GLY A 83 5.49 -1.68 -14.90
CA GLY A 83 5.47 -0.83 -16.08
C GLY A 83 6.34 0.42 -15.93
N ALA A 84 6.34 1.04 -14.75
CA ALA A 84 7.15 2.23 -14.46
C ALA A 84 8.66 1.88 -14.41
N ILE A 85 9.03 0.76 -13.80
CA ILE A 85 10.41 0.27 -13.76
C ILE A 85 10.91 -0.05 -15.18
N LEU A 86 10.06 -0.63 -16.03
CA LEU A 86 10.30 -0.90 -17.44
C LEU A 86 10.20 0.36 -18.32
N ARG A 87 9.95 1.53 -17.73
CA ARG A 87 9.84 2.84 -18.41
C ARG A 87 8.79 2.89 -19.53
N GLN A 88 7.70 2.17 -19.38
CA GLN A 88 6.59 2.23 -20.33
C GLN A 88 5.89 3.60 -20.27
N ALA A 89 5.54 4.18 -21.42
CA ALA A 89 4.99 5.54 -21.47
C ALA A 89 3.66 5.70 -20.71
N TRP A 90 2.81 4.66 -20.71
CA TRP A 90 1.52 4.65 -20.01
C TRP A 90 1.65 4.54 -18.48
N SER A 91 2.72 3.90 -17.99
CA SER A 91 2.86 3.65 -16.57
C SER A 91 3.14 4.90 -15.74
N ARG A 92 3.73 5.93 -16.35
CA ARG A 92 4.01 7.20 -15.67
C ARG A 92 2.74 7.89 -15.15
N PRO A 93 1.74 8.22 -16.00
CA PRO A 93 0.50 8.81 -15.51
C PRO A 93 -0.27 7.86 -14.59
N ALA A 94 -0.24 6.55 -14.86
CA ALA A 94 -0.86 5.55 -14.01
C ALA A 94 -0.24 5.53 -12.62
N LEU A 95 1.10 5.54 -12.49
CA LEU A 95 1.80 5.57 -11.21
C LEU A 95 1.52 6.87 -10.44
N GLN A 96 1.41 8.00 -11.15
CA GLN A 96 1.05 9.28 -10.54
C GLN A 96 -0.35 9.22 -9.90
N ILE A 97 -1.35 8.73 -10.64
CA ILE A 97 -2.72 8.56 -10.15
C ILE A 97 -2.77 7.58 -8.98
N VAL A 98 -2.14 6.41 -9.12
CA VAL A 98 -2.08 5.39 -8.06
C VAL A 98 -1.43 5.93 -6.79
N SER A 99 -0.34 6.69 -6.91
CA SER A 99 0.33 7.30 -5.76
C SER A 99 -0.58 8.28 -5.00
N VAL A 100 -1.36 9.10 -5.71
CA VAL A 100 -2.33 10.02 -5.09
C VAL A 100 -3.47 9.24 -4.44
N LEU A 101 -4.04 8.25 -5.13
CA LEU A 101 -5.12 7.42 -4.58
C LEU A 101 -4.68 6.65 -3.33
N LEU A 102 -3.47 6.10 -3.32
CA LEU A 102 -2.91 5.44 -2.15
C LEU A 102 -2.64 6.42 -1.01
N ALA A 103 -2.10 7.61 -1.31
CA ALA A 103 -1.87 8.62 -0.27
C ALA A 103 -3.18 9.06 0.41
N LEU A 104 -4.22 9.32 -0.37
CA LEU A 104 -5.50 9.80 0.16
C LEU A 104 -6.36 8.66 0.73
N GLY A 105 -6.54 7.56 -0.02
CA GLY A 105 -7.40 6.45 0.39
C GLY A 105 -6.78 5.61 1.51
N TRP A 106 -5.64 4.99 1.23
CA TRP A 106 -4.99 4.11 2.22
C TRP A 106 -4.28 4.91 3.33
N GLY A 107 -3.59 5.99 2.97
CA GLY A 107 -2.83 6.81 3.91
C GLY A 107 -3.74 7.63 4.81
N VAL A 108 -4.45 8.63 4.25
CA VAL A 108 -5.24 9.58 5.04
C VAL A 108 -6.53 8.93 5.54
N ALA A 109 -7.42 8.45 4.66
CA ALA A 109 -8.70 7.89 5.06
C ALA A 109 -8.52 6.64 5.93
N GLY A 110 -7.63 5.72 5.53
CA GLY A 110 -7.28 4.54 6.34
C GLY A 110 -6.57 4.88 7.65
N GLY A 111 -5.84 6.00 7.74
CA GLY A 111 -5.26 6.51 8.98
C GLY A 111 -6.31 7.05 9.95
N LEU A 112 -7.27 7.82 9.44
CA LEU A 112 -8.39 8.34 10.23
C LEU A 112 -9.28 7.21 10.78
N MET A 113 -9.57 6.21 9.94
CA MET A 113 -10.33 5.03 10.35
C MET A 113 -9.60 4.24 11.44
N LEU A 114 -8.29 4.04 11.30
CA LEU A 114 -7.48 3.37 12.31
C LEU A 114 -7.48 4.16 13.63
N LEU A 115 -7.44 5.48 13.56
CA LEU A 115 -7.48 6.34 14.75
C LEU A 115 -8.84 6.26 15.47
N SER A 116 -9.98 6.20 14.74
CA SER A 116 -11.29 6.01 15.35
C SER A 116 -11.40 4.65 16.04
N GLN A 117 -10.97 3.58 15.38
CA GLN A 117 -10.94 2.23 15.98
C GLN A 117 -10.07 2.18 17.24
N TRP A 118 -8.94 2.89 17.24
CA TRP A 118 -8.09 2.96 18.44
C TRP A 118 -8.77 3.68 19.60
N ARG A 119 -9.52 4.76 19.32
CA ARG A 119 -10.28 5.47 20.35
C ARG A 119 -11.34 4.57 20.98
N GLU A 120 -12.14 3.89 20.17
CA GLU A 120 -13.15 2.94 20.63
C GLU A 120 -12.54 1.80 21.45
N PHE A 121 -11.44 1.21 20.96
CA PHE A 121 -10.72 0.15 21.65
C PHE A 121 -10.15 0.64 23.00
N SER A 122 -9.55 1.82 23.05
CA SER A 122 -8.99 2.36 24.30
C SER A 122 -10.06 2.70 25.33
N GLN A 123 -11.24 3.17 24.89
CA GLN A 123 -12.38 3.40 25.76
C GLN A 123 -12.94 2.09 26.31
N GLY A 124 -13.07 1.06 25.48
CA GLY A 124 -13.52 -0.27 25.91
C GLY A 124 -12.60 -0.86 26.97
N ILE A 125 -11.29 -0.75 26.80
CA ILE A 125 -10.32 -1.21 27.82
C ILE A 125 -10.43 -0.42 29.12
N ALA A 126 -10.58 0.90 29.05
CA ALA A 126 -10.73 1.72 30.24
C ALA A 126 -11.98 1.32 31.05
N MET A 127 -13.10 1.00 30.39
CA MET A 127 -14.31 0.52 31.04
C MET A 127 -14.12 -0.88 31.66
N THR A 128 -13.46 -1.79 30.94
CA THR A 128 -13.20 -3.15 31.44
C THR A 128 -12.28 -3.12 32.66
N ASN A 129 -11.22 -2.31 32.61
CA ASN A 129 -10.25 -2.17 33.70
C ASN A 129 -10.86 -1.53 34.98
N ALA A 130 -11.90 -0.69 34.79
CA ALA A 130 -12.66 -0.11 35.90
C ALA A 130 -13.55 -1.14 36.62
N GLN A 131 -13.94 -2.21 35.92
CA GLN A 131 -14.80 -3.28 36.50
C GLN A 131 -13.99 -4.40 37.17
N ALA A 132 -12.86 -4.78 36.57
CA ALA A 132 -11.95 -5.79 37.11
C ALA A 132 -10.51 -5.53 36.62
N PRO A 133 -9.49 -5.69 37.49
CA PRO A 133 -8.09 -5.56 37.03
C PRO A 133 -7.77 -6.64 36.00
N LEU A 134 -7.12 -6.21 34.90
CA LEU A 134 -6.71 -7.12 33.84
C LEU A 134 -5.60 -8.06 34.31
N ASP A 135 -5.69 -9.32 33.92
CA ASP A 135 -4.65 -10.32 34.17
C ASP A 135 -3.36 -10.02 33.35
N PRO A 136 -2.19 -10.55 33.76
CA PRO A 136 -0.93 -10.30 33.11
C PRO A 136 -0.91 -10.68 31.63
N ALA A 137 -1.63 -11.73 31.22
CA ALA A 137 -1.70 -12.17 29.83
C ALA A 137 -2.45 -11.15 28.95
N SER A 138 -3.56 -10.62 29.47
CA SER A 138 -4.34 -9.56 28.82
C SER A 138 -3.52 -8.26 28.67
N LEU A 139 -2.71 -7.91 29.66
CA LEU A 139 -1.81 -6.74 29.58
C LEU A 139 -0.74 -6.91 28.50
N GLN A 140 -0.16 -8.10 28.35
CA GLN A 140 0.81 -8.39 27.29
C GLN A 140 0.16 -8.31 25.89
N ALA A 141 -1.04 -8.89 25.74
CA ALA A 141 -1.81 -8.80 24.48
C ALA A 141 -2.09 -7.33 24.11
N LEU A 142 -2.49 -6.53 25.10
CA LEU A 142 -2.74 -5.10 24.93
C LEU A 142 -1.49 -4.32 24.46
N ASP A 143 -0.33 -4.59 25.05
CA ASP A 143 0.92 -3.95 24.67
C ASP A 143 1.31 -4.33 23.24
N HIS A 144 1.08 -5.57 22.83
CA HIS A 144 1.30 -6.00 21.45
C HIS A 144 0.38 -5.24 20.45
N VAL A 145 -0.91 -5.13 20.76
CA VAL A 145 -1.86 -4.38 19.93
C VAL A 145 -1.47 -2.90 19.86
N ARG A 146 -1.07 -2.30 20.98
CA ARG A 146 -0.59 -0.91 21.03
C ARG A 146 0.62 -0.68 20.15
N ARG A 147 1.63 -1.56 20.21
CA ARG A 147 2.84 -1.48 19.36
C ARG A 147 2.48 -1.60 17.89
N SER A 148 1.64 -2.57 17.53
CA SER A 148 1.19 -2.76 16.15
C SER A 148 0.47 -1.52 15.61
N PHE A 149 -0.39 -0.90 16.44
CA PHE A 149 -1.07 0.34 16.09
C PHE A 149 -0.09 1.50 15.84
N VAL A 150 0.86 1.71 16.76
CA VAL A 150 1.88 2.78 16.62
C VAL A 150 2.71 2.57 15.35
N ILE A 151 3.13 1.35 15.07
CA ILE A 151 3.88 1.01 13.86
C ILE A 151 3.04 1.29 12.60
N ALA A 152 1.77 0.89 12.59
CA ALA A 152 0.87 1.13 11.46
C ALA A 152 0.63 2.63 11.22
N MET A 153 0.45 3.42 12.28
CA MET A 153 0.29 4.88 12.18
C MET A 153 1.57 5.56 11.70
N ALA A 154 2.73 5.17 12.24
CA ALA A 154 4.02 5.70 11.80
C ALA A 154 4.28 5.38 10.32
N ALA A 155 3.99 4.15 9.88
CA ALA A 155 4.11 3.76 8.49
C ALA A 155 3.24 4.63 7.56
N LYS A 156 1.99 4.90 7.93
CA LYS A 156 1.09 5.78 7.18
C LYS A 156 1.59 7.24 7.16
N ALA A 157 2.06 7.76 8.30
CA ALA A 157 2.58 9.11 8.41
C ALA A 157 3.81 9.34 7.51
N VAL A 158 4.66 8.33 7.33
CA VAL A 158 5.80 8.39 6.42
C VAL A 158 5.39 8.16 4.96
N ALA A 159 4.49 7.20 4.71
CA ALA A 159 4.09 6.83 3.36
C ALA A 159 3.34 7.97 2.64
N VAL A 160 2.47 8.72 3.33
CA VAL A 160 1.68 9.80 2.72
C VAL A 160 2.58 10.86 2.07
N PRO A 161 3.55 11.50 2.77
CA PRO A 161 4.41 12.49 2.14
C PRO A 161 5.30 11.90 1.05
N VAL A 162 5.76 10.64 1.19
CA VAL A 162 6.57 9.96 0.17
C VAL A 162 5.76 9.72 -1.11
N LEU A 163 4.51 9.27 -1.00
CA LEU A 163 3.63 9.05 -2.16
C LEU A 163 3.24 10.35 -2.84
N LEU A 164 2.96 11.41 -2.09
CA LEU A 164 2.67 12.74 -2.63
C LEU A 164 3.90 13.34 -3.31
N TRP A 165 5.08 13.19 -2.72
CA TRP A 165 6.33 13.59 -3.33
C TRP A 165 6.58 12.83 -4.64
N LEU A 166 6.34 11.51 -4.66
CA LEU A 166 6.48 10.70 -5.87
C LEU A 166 5.52 11.18 -6.98
N ALA A 167 4.26 11.42 -6.64
CA ALA A 167 3.26 11.93 -7.59
C ALA A 167 3.67 13.28 -8.18
N TRP A 168 4.15 14.21 -7.33
CA TRP A 168 4.65 15.51 -7.76
C TRP A 168 5.91 15.39 -8.63
N TRP A 169 6.87 14.55 -8.23
CA TRP A 169 8.10 14.32 -8.98
C TRP A 169 7.84 13.77 -10.39
N LEU A 170 6.94 12.78 -10.50
CA LEU A 170 6.50 12.23 -11.78
C LEU A 170 5.78 13.25 -12.66
N GLY A 171 5.18 14.30 -12.07
CA GLY A 171 4.57 15.43 -12.79
C GLY A 171 5.58 16.32 -13.53
N ARG A 172 6.86 16.32 -13.16
CA ARG A 172 7.87 17.22 -13.71
C ARG A 172 8.15 16.95 -15.20
N PRO A 173 8.34 18.01 -16.03
CA PRO A 173 8.59 17.87 -17.47
C PRO A 173 9.91 17.14 -17.77
N THR A 174 10.92 17.26 -16.92
CA THR A 174 12.21 16.57 -17.05
C THR A 174 12.07 15.04 -16.98
N VAL A 175 11.18 14.52 -16.14
CA VAL A 175 10.89 13.10 -16.05
C VAL A 175 10.08 12.63 -17.27
N LYS A 176 9.18 13.48 -17.80
CA LYS A 176 8.40 13.21 -18.99
C LYS A 176 9.28 12.91 -20.22
N ALA A 177 10.33 13.69 -20.40
CA ALA A 177 11.29 13.51 -21.52
C ALA A 177 11.98 12.14 -21.48
N GLY A 178 12.32 11.63 -20.28
CA GLY A 178 12.99 10.34 -20.10
C GLY A 178 12.16 9.12 -20.52
N PHE A 179 10.82 9.18 -20.43
CA PHE A 179 9.93 8.11 -20.88
C PHE A 179 9.64 8.13 -22.39
N HIS A 180 9.89 9.25 -23.09
CA HIS A 180 9.63 9.40 -24.53
C HIS A 180 10.83 9.05 -25.40
N GLN A 181 12.06 9.06 -24.85
CA GLN A 181 13.30 8.82 -25.63
C GLN A 181 13.42 7.38 -26.15
N LEU A 182 12.78 6.40 -25.52
CA LEU A 182 12.80 5.00 -25.96
C LEU A 182 11.93 4.74 -27.21
N ARG A 183 11.12 5.71 -27.65
CA ARG A 183 10.21 5.58 -28.81
C ARG A 183 10.81 6.08 -30.13
N ARG A 184 12.00 6.70 -30.12
CA ARG A 184 12.68 7.10 -31.38
C ARG A 184 13.50 5.91 -31.88
N PRO A 185 13.15 5.32 -33.04
CA PRO A 185 14.03 4.35 -33.71
C PRO A 185 15.37 5.01 -33.95
N ARG A 186 16.46 4.35 -33.57
CA ARG A 186 17.81 4.79 -33.98
C ARG A 186 17.84 4.84 -35.48
N PRO A 187 18.20 5.98 -36.11
CA PRO A 187 18.45 6.00 -37.55
C PRO A 187 19.56 4.98 -37.83
N LEU A 188 19.25 4.00 -38.65
CA LEU A 188 20.23 3.06 -39.21
C LEU A 188 21.25 3.90 -39.98
N ARG A 189 22.51 3.93 -39.49
CA ARG A 189 23.66 4.44 -40.24
C ARG A 189 24.24 3.31 -41.05
#